data_51bb84de63dee854cc52f328e9c4f32a
#
_entry.id   51bb84de63dee854cc52f328e9c4f32a
#
_cell.length_a   1.000
_cell.length_b   1.000
_cell.length_c   1.000
_cell.angle_alpha   90.00
_cell.angle_beta   90.00
_cell.angle_gamma   90.00
#
_symmetry.space_group_name_H-M   'P 1'
#
loop_
_entity.id
_entity.type
_entity.pdbx_description
1 polymer ?
#
loop_
_entity_poly.entity_id
_entity_poly.type
_entity_poly.pdbx_seq_one_letter_code
_entity_poly.pdbx_strand_id
1 'polypeptide(L)'
;LKKVNVSLRPIVSNINLPTVIKTAVLPGDTMESIFVATQVGEIFYIRNRIARLFLDIRQRIIELGTNGGYDERGLLGLAFHPNFYYNGLFYLHYSKAGTQGQGALSGSFHPNPCEPETLSLRWVNRNTQYDHIDTVEEWILQPSGQSQRRRTLLNLRRPFLNHNGVNNLNFSPETGRLVLTTGDGGSGYDPFNLSQNMMEIAGKIIEIDVNTDILINNLPAVTRFNELPEAVQRTLTVIVKGTRNIPGIAFQRYNNQYIKYVGNVGQDLVESVFSFTYYKPIPVTEIISASTQNRSLNEDGLVNLGWRGWEGDLPTPIINPCLSNPSLVEETIAYYNEAISVATKRILPLTCYYHMDPRPDKFSGTALTGIQPYMGSEIPDLTGCIVFIDFVRRGSTPARGVLAYTKVRTECKLNDYSIIEPNYNFGTQSAYYVSLGANLTQSRLYLGVYGSSNVTDFNQGTVFEIV
;
A
#
# COMPACT_ATOMS: atom_id res chain seq x y z
N LEU A 1 9.33 16.59 19.28
CA LEU A 1 9.58 15.18 19.62
C LEU A 1 11.08 14.93 19.74
N LYS A 2 11.47 14.04 20.64
CA LYS A 2 12.89 13.67 20.83
C LYS A 2 13.24 12.46 19.93
N LYS A 3 14.51 12.34 19.61
CA LYS A 3 15.07 11.15 18.98
C LYS A 3 14.96 9.96 19.94
N VAL A 4 14.60 8.80 19.42
CA VAL A 4 14.48 7.54 20.19
C VAL A 4 15.49 6.54 19.66
N ASN A 5 16.21 5.87 20.55
CA ASN A 5 17.14 4.80 20.18
C ASN A 5 16.45 3.45 20.38
N VAL A 6 16.63 2.55 19.45
CA VAL A 6 16.11 1.17 19.50
C VAL A 6 17.20 0.20 19.09
N SER A 7 17.03 -1.05 19.44
CA SER A 7 17.85 -2.15 18.89
C SER A 7 17.09 -2.90 17.82
N LEU A 8 17.80 -3.42 16.83
CA LEU A 8 17.26 -4.34 15.84
C LEU A 8 17.76 -5.75 16.14
N ARG A 9 16.85 -6.66 16.43
CA ARG A 9 17.16 -8.06 16.70
C ARG A 9 16.79 -8.89 15.48
N PRO A 10 17.77 -9.50 14.76
CA PRO A 10 17.47 -10.36 13.62
C PRO A 10 16.60 -11.55 14.05
N ILE A 11 15.52 -11.78 13.32
CA ILE A 11 14.62 -12.94 13.49
C ILE A 11 14.96 -14.00 12.45
N VAL A 12 15.06 -13.59 11.20
CA VAL A 12 15.45 -14.44 10.07
C VAL A 12 16.24 -13.60 9.07
N SER A 13 17.26 -14.22 8.50
CA SER A 13 18.15 -13.65 7.48
C SER A 13 18.22 -14.57 6.27
N ASN A 14 18.81 -14.09 5.19
CA ASN A 14 19.04 -14.83 3.96
C ASN A 14 17.72 -15.36 3.32
N ILE A 15 16.65 -14.63 3.49
CA ILE A 15 15.41 -14.84 2.74
C ILE A 15 15.37 -13.90 1.54
N ASN A 16 14.44 -14.13 0.63
CA ASN A 16 14.15 -13.19 -0.43
C ASN A 16 13.49 -11.93 0.16
N LEU A 17 13.11 -11.04 -0.65
CA LEU A 17 12.58 -9.70 -0.42
C LEU A 17 11.31 -9.70 0.47
N PRO A 18 11.38 -9.45 1.80
CA PRO A 18 10.21 -9.50 2.68
C PRO A 18 9.28 -8.30 2.46
N THR A 19 8.09 -8.54 1.90
CA THR A 19 7.09 -7.51 1.58
C THR A 19 6.00 -7.37 2.64
N VAL A 20 5.67 -8.45 3.35
CA VAL A 20 4.60 -8.45 4.36
C VAL A 20 5.05 -9.26 5.57
N ILE A 21 4.85 -8.68 6.75
CA ILE A 21 5.09 -9.35 8.03
C ILE A 21 3.81 -9.29 8.83
N LYS A 22 3.24 -10.44 9.15
CA LYS A 22 2.02 -10.60 9.95
C LYS A 22 2.24 -11.63 11.04
N THR A 23 1.43 -11.60 12.07
CA THR A 23 1.36 -12.68 13.05
C THR A 23 -0.02 -13.31 13.04
N ALA A 24 -0.07 -14.59 13.33
CA ALA A 24 -1.31 -15.34 13.50
C ALA A 24 -1.07 -16.55 14.40
N VAL A 25 -2.14 -17.01 15.03
CA VAL A 25 -2.14 -18.27 15.77
C VAL A 25 -2.61 -19.37 14.83
N LEU A 26 -1.72 -20.32 14.53
CA LEU A 26 -2.08 -21.47 13.70
C LEU A 26 -3.14 -22.34 14.37
N PRO A 27 -4.04 -22.97 13.62
CA PRO A 27 -4.98 -23.95 14.16
C PRO A 27 -4.27 -24.99 15.02
N GLY A 28 -4.72 -25.18 16.25
CA GLY A 28 -4.12 -26.10 17.20
C GLY A 28 -2.96 -25.55 18.04
N ASP A 29 -2.48 -24.36 17.76
CA ASP A 29 -1.42 -23.70 18.53
C ASP A 29 -1.99 -22.82 19.64
N THR A 30 -1.10 -22.45 20.58
CA THR A 30 -1.41 -21.53 21.69
C THR A 30 -0.67 -20.21 21.58
N MET A 31 0.30 -20.09 20.68
CA MET A 31 1.14 -18.91 20.52
C MET A 31 1.10 -18.40 19.08
N GLU A 32 1.29 -17.09 18.93
CA GLU A 32 1.46 -16.46 17.63
C GLU A 32 2.74 -16.97 16.94
N SER A 33 2.64 -17.17 15.64
CA SER A 33 3.78 -17.33 14.75
C SER A 33 3.94 -16.09 13.89
N ILE A 34 5.16 -15.74 13.55
CA ILE A 34 5.45 -14.65 12.62
C ILE A 34 5.42 -15.21 11.20
N PHE A 35 4.62 -14.61 10.33
CA PHE A 35 4.53 -14.94 8.92
C PHE A 35 5.21 -13.85 8.09
N VAL A 36 6.04 -14.25 7.16
CA VAL A 36 6.74 -13.36 6.24
C VAL A 36 6.42 -13.78 4.81
N ALA A 37 5.82 -12.89 4.05
CA ALA A 37 5.68 -13.05 2.61
C ALA A 37 6.85 -12.38 1.91
N THR A 38 7.40 -13.03 0.89
CA THR A 38 8.45 -12.48 0.03
C THR A 38 7.87 -11.99 -1.29
N GLN A 39 8.47 -10.98 -1.88
CA GLN A 39 8.02 -10.42 -3.15
C GLN A 39 7.92 -11.46 -4.26
N VAL A 40 8.83 -12.44 -4.24
CA VAL A 40 8.90 -13.51 -5.24
C VAL A 40 7.79 -14.57 -5.09
N GLY A 41 7.08 -14.63 -3.96
CA GLY A 41 5.93 -15.52 -3.78
C GLY A 41 6.12 -16.66 -2.79
N GLU A 42 7.08 -16.58 -1.90
CA GLU A 42 7.21 -17.51 -0.78
C GLU A 42 6.57 -16.92 0.48
N ILE A 43 5.95 -17.75 1.29
CA ILE A 43 5.46 -17.38 2.63
C ILE A 43 6.09 -18.33 3.63
N PHE A 44 6.82 -17.75 4.59
CA PHE A 44 7.43 -18.47 5.70
C PHE A 44 6.68 -18.21 6.99
N TYR A 45 6.62 -19.19 7.88
CA TYR A 45 6.33 -18.93 9.29
C TYR A 45 7.57 -19.17 10.14
N ILE A 46 7.72 -18.34 11.16
CA ILE A 46 8.95 -18.31 11.96
C ILE A 46 8.59 -18.63 13.40
N ARG A 47 9.28 -19.63 13.94
CA ARG A 47 9.26 -20.00 15.35
C ARG A 47 10.68 -20.27 15.82
N ASN A 48 11.02 -19.78 17.00
CA ASN A 48 12.33 -19.98 17.60
C ASN A 48 13.48 -19.63 16.62
N ARG A 49 13.31 -18.57 15.83
CA ARG A 49 14.22 -18.10 14.77
C ARG A 49 14.45 -19.10 13.64
N ILE A 50 13.59 -20.08 13.51
CA ILE A 50 13.63 -21.04 12.39
C ILE A 50 12.49 -20.70 11.44
N ALA A 51 12.85 -20.37 10.20
CA ALA A 51 11.89 -20.15 9.12
C ALA A 51 11.52 -21.51 8.49
N ARG A 52 10.21 -21.73 8.34
CA ARG A 52 9.65 -22.90 7.64
C ARG A 52 8.73 -22.41 6.53
N LEU A 53 8.82 -23.07 5.39
CA LEU A 53 7.95 -22.75 4.26
C LEU A 53 6.49 -23.09 4.61
N PHE A 54 5.62 -22.10 4.51
CA PHE A 54 4.17 -22.22 4.70
C PHE A 54 3.44 -22.42 3.36
N LEU A 55 3.82 -21.62 2.35
CA LEU A 55 3.24 -21.66 1.01
C LEU A 55 4.25 -21.12 -0.02
N ASP A 56 4.29 -21.75 -1.17
CA ASP A 56 5.09 -21.32 -2.33
C ASP A 56 4.17 -21.09 -3.54
N ILE A 57 4.04 -19.86 -3.96
CA ILE A 57 3.26 -19.47 -5.14
C ILE A 57 4.12 -18.82 -6.23
N ARG A 58 5.45 -19.00 -6.18
CA ARG A 58 6.36 -18.38 -7.16
C ARG A 58 5.97 -18.65 -8.61
N GLN A 59 5.41 -19.81 -8.91
CA GLN A 59 4.94 -20.14 -10.24
C GLN A 59 3.69 -19.36 -10.70
N ARG A 60 2.99 -18.71 -9.76
CA ARG A 60 1.81 -17.86 -10.04
C ARG A 60 2.18 -16.40 -10.23
N ILE A 61 3.32 -15.98 -9.70
CA ILE A 61 3.80 -14.60 -9.76
C ILE A 61 4.32 -14.32 -11.16
N ILE A 62 4.04 -13.12 -11.66
CA ILE A 62 4.66 -12.62 -12.90
C ILE A 62 6.19 -12.61 -12.76
N GLU A 63 6.91 -12.80 -13.85
CA GLU A 63 8.36 -12.68 -13.84
C GLU A 63 8.78 -11.29 -13.40
N LEU A 64 9.63 -11.22 -12.36
CA LEU A 64 10.06 -9.97 -11.74
C LEU A 64 11.43 -9.53 -12.26
N GLY A 65 11.67 -8.22 -12.20
CA GLY A 65 12.98 -7.63 -12.50
C GLY A 65 13.33 -7.55 -13.97
N THR A 66 12.37 -7.78 -14.87
CA THR A 66 12.58 -7.73 -16.32
C THR A 66 12.89 -6.34 -16.84
N ASN A 67 12.68 -5.31 -16.03
CA ASN A 67 12.95 -3.91 -16.36
C ASN A 67 14.17 -3.39 -15.58
N GLY A 68 15.33 -3.93 -15.87
CA GLY A 68 16.59 -3.49 -15.23
C GLY A 68 16.72 -3.83 -13.76
N GLY A 69 15.96 -4.81 -13.27
CA GLY A 69 15.98 -5.26 -11.86
C GLY A 69 15.05 -4.51 -10.93
N TYR A 70 14.49 -3.38 -11.34
CA TYR A 70 13.45 -2.68 -10.59
C TYR A 70 12.09 -3.34 -10.79
N ASP A 71 11.34 -3.55 -9.72
CA ASP A 71 9.97 -4.07 -9.79
C ASP A 71 9.17 -3.72 -8.52
N GLU A 72 7.92 -3.28 -8.70
CA GLU A 72 6.96 -3.06 -7.63
C GLU A 72 5.84 -4.11 -7.63
N ARG A 73 5.91 -5.10 -8.53
CA ARG A 73 4.99 -6.24 -8.60
C ARG A 73 5.45 -7.36 -7.70
N GLY A 74 4.62 -8.38 -7.54
CA GLY A 74 4.96 -9.58 -6.79
C GLY A 74 3.87 -9.98 -5.80
N LEU A 75 4.23 -10.75 -4.78
CA LEU A 75 3.36 -11.03 -3.65
C LEU A 75 3.43 -9.84 -2.67
N LEU A 76 2.34 -9.07 -2.58
CA LEU A 76 2.30 -7.78 -1.92
C LEU A 76 1.29 -7.72 -0.77
N GLY A 77 0.43 -8.70 -0.62
CA GLY A 77 -0.56 -8.75 0.44
C GLY A 77 -0.74 -10.14 1.03
N LEU A 78 -0.85 -10.20 2.34
CA LEU A 78 -1.19 -11.37 3.13
C LEU A 78 -2.04 -10.92 4.31
N ALA A 79 -3.21 -11.50 4.49
CA ALA A 79 -4.06 -11.26 5.65
C ALA A 79 -4.69 -12.56 6.13
N PHE A 80 -4.77 -12.73 7.43
CA PHE A 80 -5.44 -13.87 8.03
C PHE A 80 -6.86 -13.46 8.44
N HIS A 81 -7.86 -14.32 8.14
CA HIS A 81 -9.22 -14.11 8.60
C HIS A 81 -9.25 -13.91 10.11
N PRO A 82 -10.12 -13.05 10.67
CA PRO A 82 -10.23 -12.89 12.12
C PRO A 82 -10.44 -14.20 12.88
N ASN A 83 -11.10 -15.18 12.24
CA ASN A 83 -11.32 -16.53 12.79
C ASN A 83 -10.37 -17.58 12.18
N PHE A 84 -9.19 -17.18 11.73
CA PHE A 84 -8.23 -18.09 11.07
C PHE A 84 -7.91 -19.34 11.90
N TYR A 85 -7.80 -19.18 13.21
CA TYR A 85 -7.58 -20.29 14.14
C TYR A 85 -8.61 -21.43 13.97
N TYR A 86 -9.87 -21.10 13.65
CA TYR A 86 -10.96 -22.06 13.50
C TYR A 86 -11.25 -22.44 12.05
N ASN A 87 -11.16 -21.50 11.12
CA ASN A 87 -11.58 -21.71 9.73
C ASN A 87 -10.42 -21.90 8.73
N GLY A 88 -9.19 -21.60 9.14
CA GLY A 88 -8.01 -21.72 8.31
C GLY A 88 -7.94 -20.75 7.11
N LEU A 89 -8.84 -19.76 7.05
CA LEU A 89 -8.91 -18.86 5.89
C LEU A 89 -7.85 -17.75 5.97
N PHE A 90 -7.19 -17.52 4.84
CA PHE A 90 -6.26 -16.41 4.65
C PHE A 90 -6.34 -15.90 3.21
N TYR A 91 -5.79 -14.73 2.98
CA TYR A 91 -5.96 -13.98 1.74
C TYR A 91 -4.63 -13.52 1.20
N LEU A 92 -4.48 -13.57 -0.11
CA LEU A 92 -3.28 -13.13 -0.82
C LEU A 92 -3.65 -12.08 -1.86
N HIS A 93 -2.78 -11.09 -2.01
CA HIS A 93 -2.76 -10.17 -3.13
C HIS A 93 -1.40 -10.29 -3.82
N TYR A 94 -1.43 -10.59 -5.12
CA TYR A 94 -0.20 -10.71 -5.90
C TYR A 94 -0.41 -10.34 -7.37
N SER A 95 0.68 -10.06 -8.05
CA SER A 95 0.71 -9.71 -9.46
C SER A 95 0.95 -10.96 -10.30
N LYS A 96 0.07 -11.19 -11.29
CA LYS A 96 0.18 -12.30 -12.24
C LYS A 96 0.24 -11.80 -13.67
N ALA A 97 0.76 -12.61 -14.57
CA ALA A 97 0.71 -12.36 -16.01
C ALA A 97 -0.74 -12.27 -16.50
N GLY A 98 -0.98 -11.49 -17.54
CA GLY A 98 -2.32 -11.31 -18.12
C GLY A 98 -2.36 -10.13 -19.07
N THR A 99 -1.21 -9.65 -19.48
CA THR A 99 -1.14 -8.55 -20.43
C THR A 99 -1.75 -8.95 -21.78
N GLN A 100 -2.40 -8.00 -22.42
CA GLN A 100 -2.88 -8.10 -23.79
C GLN A 100 -2.07 -7.14 -24.66
N GLY A 101 -1.18 -7.70 -25.48
CA GLY A 101 -0.29 -6.90 -26.30
C GLY A 101 0.92 -6.36 -25.55
N GLN A 102 1.56 -5.36 -26.09
CA GLN A 102 2.58 -4.61 -25.36
C GLN A 102 1.87 -3.93 -24.19
N GLY A 103 2.09 -4.45 -23.02
CA GLY A 103 1.56 -3.88 -21.80
C GLY A 103 1.75 -2.39 -21.89
N ALA A 104 0.85 -1.66 -21.38
CA ALA A 104 0.93 -0.22 -21.35
C ALA A 104 2.35 0.21 -20.98
N LEU A 105 2.66 1.38 -21.16
CA LEU A 105 3.95 2.01 -20.96
C LEU A 105 4.76 1.33 -19.86
N SER A 106 6.01 1.06 -20.11
CA SER A 106 6.91 0.45 -19.14
C SER A 106 6.91 1.23 -17.82
N GLY A 107 7.17 0.56 -16.70
CA GLY A 107 7.23 1.19 -15.38
C GLY A 107 8.28 2.31 -15.25
N SER A 108 9.18 2.41 -16.21
CA SER A 108 10.16 3.49 -16.32
C SER A 108 9.63 4.73 -17.04
N PHE A 109 8.37 4.73 -17.49
CA PHE A 109 7.78 5.90 -18.12
C PHE A 109 7.65 7.04 -17.11
N HIS A 110 8.36 8.11 -17.38
CA HIS A 110 8.28 9.36 -16.65
C HIS A 110 7.60 10.38 -17.55
N PRO A 111 6.37 10.79 -17.25
CA PRO A 111 5.68 11.76 -18.08
C PRO A 111 6.46 13.05 -18.15
N ASN A 112 6.62 13.55 -19.36
CA ASN A 112 7.07 14.91 -19.59
C ASN A 112 5.82 15.80 -19.60
N PRO A 113 5.60 16.65 -18.60
CA PRO A 113 4.41 17.48 -18.56
C PRO A 113 4.30 18.47 -19.71
N CYS A 114 5.33 18.59 -20.56
CA CYS A 114 5.32 19.41 -21.77
C CYS A 114 4.89 18.66 -23.04
N GLU A 115 4.51 17.39 -22.91
CA GLU A 115 3.99 16.59 -24.01
C GLU A 115 2.51 16.25 -23.75
N PRO A 116 1.59 16.46 -24.71
CA PRO A 116 0.16 16.26 -24.50
C PRO A 116 -0.21 14.89 -23.97
N GLU A 117 0.47 13.85 -24.44
CA GLU A 117 0.19 12.47 -24.10
C GLU A 117 0.50 12.15 -22.64
N THR A 118 1.36 12.92 -21.99
CA THR A 118 1.81 12.61 -20.63
C THR A 118 0.82 13.01 -19.54
N LEU A 119 -0.12 13.90 -19.84
CA LEU A 119 -1.14 14.32 -18.87
C LEU A 119 -2.36 13.41 -18.85
N SER A 120 -2.77 12.87 -19.98
CA SER A 120 -4.00 12.08 -20.07
C SER A 120 -3.82 10.69 -20.66
N LEU A 121 -2.76 10.45 -21.44
CA LEU A 121 -2.53 9.18 -22.15
C LEU A 121 -3.78 8.66 -22.88
N ARG A 122 -4.57 9.56 -23.47
CA ARG A 122 -5.84 9.23 -24.15
C ARG A 122 -5.69 8.25 -25.29
N TRP A 123 -4.49 8.20 -25.87
CA TRP A 123 -4.13 7.28 -26.95
C TRP A 123 -3.94 5.83 -26.48
N VAL A 124 -3.80 5.59 -25.17
CA VAL A 124 -3.64 4.25 -24.63
C VAL A 124 -5.01 3.61 -24.39
N ASN A 125 -5.24 2.48 -25.00
CA ASN A 125 -6.44 1.69 -24.75
C ASN A 125 -6.26 0.79 -23.52
N ARG A 126 -6.69 1.25 -22.36
CA ARG A 126 -6.57 0.53 -21.08
C ARG A 126 -7.33 -0.81 -21.04
N ASN A 127 -8.23 -1.06 -21.95
CA ASN A 127 -8.96 -2.33 -22.03
C ASN A 127 -8.13 -3.44 -22.65
N THR A 128 -7.18 -3.09 -23.50
CA THR A 128 -6.31 -4.01 -24.23
C THR A 128 -4.83 -3.83 -23.94
N GLN A 129 -4.44 -2.68 -23.37
CA GLN A 129 -3.06 -2.35 -23.05
C GLN A 129 -2.89 -2.19 -21.55
N TYR A 130 -2.32 -3.19 -20.90
CA TYR A 130 -2.02 -3.19 -19.47
C TYR A 130 -0.78 -4.06 -19.19
N ASP A 131 -0.10 -3.76 -18.11
CA ASP A 131 1.15 -4.44 -17.74
C ASP A 131 0.90 -5.80 -17.10
N HIS A 132 0.02 -5.87 -16.11
CA HIS A 132 -0.24 -7.08 -15.33
C HIS A 132 -1.63 -7.08 -14.72
N ILE A 133 -1.97 -8.18 -14.06
CA ILE A 133 -3.18 -8.31 -13.26
C ILE A 133 -2.80 -8.45 -11.80
N ASP A 134 -3.36 -7.58 -10.94
CA ASP A 134 -3.38 -7.80 -9.50
C ASP A 134 -4.57 -8.67 -9.13
N THR A 135 -4.31 -9.79 -8.48
CA THR A 135 -5.34 -10.74 -8.05
C THR A 135 -5.43 -10.78 -6.53
N VAL A 136 -6.66 -10.80 -6.02
CA VAL A 136 -6.95 -11.03 -4.61
C VAL A 136 -7.65 -12.37 -4.48
N GLU A 137 -7.08 -13.27 -3.70
CA GLU A 137 -7.55 -14.64 -3.56
C GLU A 137 -7.76 -15.03 -2.10
N GLU A 138 -8.77 -15.86 -1.87
CA GLU A 138 -8.99 -16.56 -0.60
C GLU A 138 -8.38 -17.97 -0.67
N TRP A 139 -7.61 -18.30 0.34
CA TRP A 139 -6.97 -19.58 0.55
C TRP A 139 -7.41 -20.20 1.87
N ILE A 140 -7.24 -21.51 2.00
CA ILE A 140 -7.55 -22.25 3.23
C ILE A 140 -6.35 -23.12 3.62
N LEU A 141 -5.97 -23.04 4.89
CA LEU A 141 -5.10 -24.03 5.52
C LEU A 141 -5.93 -25.23 5.95
N GLN A 142 -5.68 -26.38 5.35
CA GLN A 142 -6.40 -27.61 5.66
C GLN A 142 -5.84 -28.30 6.93
N PRO A 143 -6.61 -29.18 7.59
CA PRO A 143 -6.14 -29.96 8.73
C PRO A 143 -4.88 -30.79 8.41
N SER A 144 -4.64 -31.14 7.15
CA SER A 144 -3.42 -31.81 6.69
C SER A 144 -2.16 -30.94 6.79
N GLY A 145 -2.31 -29.62 7.02
CA GLY A 145 -1.21 -28.64 7.01
C GLY A 145 -0.93 -28.08 5.61
N GLN A 146 -1.65 -28.52 4.59
CA GLN A 146 -1.54 -28.00 3.23
C GLN A 146 -2.46 -26.80 3.01
N SER A 147 -1.99 -25.82 2.24
CA SER A 147 -2.82 -24.68 1.83
C SER A 147 -3.38 -24.89 0.43
N GLN A 148 -4.64 -24.53 0.24
CA GLN A 148 -5.35 -24.65 -1.03
C GLN A 148 -6.07 -23.34 -1.35
N ARG A 149 -6.00 -22.91 -2.62
CA ARG A 149 -6.79 -21.80 -3.12
C ARG A 149 -8.28 -22.16 -3.12
N ARG A 150 -9.13 -21.30 -2.61
CA ARG A 150 -10.59 -21.49 -2.61
C ARG A 150 -11.29 -20.72 -3.72
N ARG A 151 -11.02 -19.41 -3.82
CA ARG A 151 -11.70 -18.54 -4.79
C ARG A 151 -10.89 -17.29 -5.08
N THR A 152 -11.19 -16.66 -6.20
CA THR A 152 -10.71 -15.32 -6.53
C THR A 152 -11.76 -14.29 -6.10
N LEU A 153 -11.36 -13.25 -5.41
CA LEU A 153 -12.23 -12.16 -4.97
C LEU A 153 -12.21 -10.97 -5.93
N LEU A 154 -11.07 -10.71 -6.57
CA LEU A 154 -10.90 -9.60 -7.51
C LEU A 154 -9.72 -9.89 -8.44
N ASN A 155 -9.87 -9.50 -9.71
CA ASN A 155 -8.78 -9.37 -10.68
C ASN A 155 -8.80 -7.94 -11.20
N LEU A 156 -7.74 -7.17 -10.93
CA LEU A 156 -7.60 -5.78 -11.35
C LEU A 156 -6.53 -5.66 -12.44
N ARG A 157 -6.90 -5.15 -13.60
CA ARG A 157 -5.92 -4.81 -14.65
C ARG A 157 -5.14 -3.56 -14.24
N ARG A 158 -3.81 -3.67 -14.24
CA ARG A 158 -2.90 -2.58 -13.89
C ARG A 158 -2.22 -2.05 -15.13
N PRO A 159 -2.34 -0.75 -15.43
CA PRO A 159 -1.76 -0.20 -16.65
C PRO A 159 -0.23 -0.13 -16.62
N PHE A 160 0.37 0.03 -15.45
CA PHE A 160 1.81 0.19 -15.29
C PHE A 160 2.38 -0.77 -14.24
N LEU A 161 3.70 -0.95 -14.26
CA LEU A 161 4.46 -1.80 -13.35
C LEU A 161 4.46 -1.29 -11.91
N ASN A 162 4.40 0.02 -11.71
CA ASN A 162 4.57 0.68 -10.42
C ASN A 162 3.26 1.05 -9.71
N HIS A 163 3.35 1.53 -8.48
CA HIS A 163 2.27 1.93 -7.59
C HIS A 163 1.32 0.77 -7.22
N ASN A 164 1.87 -0.43 -7.08
CA ASN A 164 1.10 -1.58 -6.61
C ASN A 164 0.97 -1.63 -5.07
N GLY A 165 1.69 -0.76 -4.36
CA GLY A 165 1.75 -0.74 -2.92
C GLY A 165 2.53 -1.90 -2.32
N VAL A 166 2.42 -2.06 -1.03
CA VAL A 166 2.93 -3.18 -0.24
C VAL A 166 2.03 -3.34 1.00
N ASN A 167 1.93 -4.54 1.57
CA ASN A 167 1.02 -4.80 2.67
C ASN A 167 -0.44 -4.41 2.38
N ASN A 168 -0.92 -4.75 1.19
CA ASN A 168 -2.18 -4.26 0.62
C ASN A 168 -3.44 -4.85 1.24
N LEU A 169 -3.33 -5.95 2.00
CA LEU A 169 -4.45 -6.63 2.62
C LEU A 169 -4.35 -6.53 4.14
N ASN A 170 -5.42 -6.05 4.77
CA ASN A 170 -5.54 -5.97 6.22
C ASN A 170 -7.01 -6.19 6.60
N PHE A 171 -7.28 -6.87 7.70
CA PHE A 171 -8.64 -6.93 8.24
C PHE A 171 -8.93 -5.73 9.12
N SER A 172 -10.08 -5.10 8.91
CA SER A 172 -10.58 -4.05 9.78
C SER A 172 -11.11 -4.67 11.08
N PRO A 173 -10.55 -4.33 12.23
CA PRO A 173 -11.12 -4.76 13.51
C PRO A 173 -12.44 -4.05 13.84
N GLU A 174 -12.77 -2.99 13.12
CA GLU A 174 -14.01 -2.23 13.28
C GLU A 174 -15.16 -2.86 12.51
N THR A 175 -14.93 -3.34 11.30
CA THR A 175 -15.99 -3.88 10.42
C THR A 175 -15.90 -5.39 10.22
N GLY A 176 -14.77 -6.02 10.55
CA GLY A 176 -14.49 -7.42 10.23
C GLY A 176 -14.28 -7.71 8.76
N ARG A 177 -14.21 -6.67 7.90
CA ARG A 177 -14.04 -6.81 6.46
C ARG A 177 -12.57 -6.81 6.06
N LEU A 178 -12.28 -7.45 4.95
CA LEU A 178 -10.97 -7.38 4.31
C LEU A 178 -10.80 -6.01 3.64
N VAL A 179 -9.72 -5.32 3.96
CA VAL A 179 -9.39 -4.02 3.37
C VAL A 179 -8.29 -4.21 2.33
N LEU A 180 -8.59 -3.81 1.10
CA LEU A 180 -7.63 -3.75 -0.01
C LEU A 180 -7.25 -2.31 -0.27
N THR A 181 -5.95 -2.02 -0.30
CA THR A 181 -5.41 -0.74 -0.73
C THR A 181 -4.93 -0.83 -2.17
N THR A 182 -5.38 0.07 -3.03
CA THR A 182 -4.92 0.17 -4.42
C THR A 182 -4.24 1.50 -4.66
N GLY A 183 -3.15 1.49 -5.44
CA GLY A 183 -2.57 2.72 -5.95
C GLY A 183 -3.27 3.22 -7.22
N ASP A 184 -2.82 4.34 -7.73
CA ASP A 184 -3.41 5.06 -8.87
C ASP A 184 -3.23 4.38 -10.24
N GLY A 185 -2.58 3.24 -10.28
CA GLY A 185 -2.32 2.50 -11.52
C GLY A 185 -0.89 2.66 -12.03
N GLY A 186 -0.12 3.59 -11.47
CA GLY A 186 1.28 3.79 -11.81
C GLY A 186 1.54 4.99 -12.72
N SER A 187 2.75 5.07 -13.25
CA SER A 187 3.29 6.22 -13.99
C SER A 187 3.48 7.45 -13.09
N GLY A 188 3.50 8.63 -13.66
CA GLY A 188 3.54 9.89 -12.92
C GLY A 188 2.24 10.68 -13.08
N TYR A 189 1.89 11.48 -12.10
CA TYR A 189 0.76 12.42 -12.12
C TYR A 189 -0.61 11.79 -12.35
N ASP A 190 -0.80 10.49 -12.11
CA ASP A 190 -2.05 9.78 -12.35
C ASP A 190 -2.65 10.14 -13.74
N PRO A 191 -2.00 9.71 -14.83
CA PRO A 191 -2.30 10.27 -16.18
C PRO A 191 -3.69 9.92 -16.67
N PHE A 192 -4.33 8.90 -16.12
CA PHE A 192 -5.71 8.53 -16.41
C PHE A 192 -6.73 9.12 -15.42
N ASN A 193 -6.27 9.88 -14.42
CA ASN A 193 -7.11 10.43 -13.35
C ASN A 193 -7.97 9.37 -12.64
N LEU A 194 -7.35 8.25 -12.26
CA LEU A 194 -8.06 7.14 -11.64
C LEU A 194 -8.42 7.41 -10.19
N SER A 195 -7.57 8.14 -9.47
CA SER A 195 -7.67 8.31 -8.02
C SER A 195 -8.93 9.07 -7.59
N GLN A 196 -9.37 10.06 -8.36
CA GLN A 196 -10.56 10.84 -8.07
C GLN A 196 -11.85 10.29 -8.70
N ASN A 197 -11.74 9.37 -9.67
CA ASN A 197 -12.89 8.79 -10.33
C ASN A 197 -13.44 7.60 -9.53
N MET A 198 -14.66 7.75 -8.99
CA MET A 198 -15.27 6.73 -8.12
C MET A 198 -15.64 5.44 -8.84
N MET A 199 -15.78 5.43 -10.17
CA MET A 199 -16.04 4.20 -10.93
C MET A 199 -14.79 3.33 -11.11
N GLU A 200 -13.60 3.92 -11.02
CA GLU A 200 -12.32 3.22 -11.14
C GLU A 200 -11.94 2.52 -9.83
N ILE A 201 -11.45 1.30 -9.93
CA ILE A 201 -11.02 0.51 -8.76
C ILE A 201 -9.66 1.00 -8.24
N ALA A 202 -8.77 1.41 -9.15
CA ALA A 202 -7.48 2.00 -8.80
C ALA A 202 -7.64 3.33 -8.04
N GLY A 203 -6.65 3.67 -7.22
CA GLY A 203 -6.64 4.92 -6.44
C GLY A 203 -7.61 4.95 -5.26
N LYS A 204 -7.92 3.79 -4.69
CA LYS A 204 -8.94 3.61 -3.64
C LYS A 204 -8.43 2.75 -2.48
N ILE A 205 -9.12 2.86 -1.37
CA ILE A 205 -9.12 1.82 -0.32
C ILE A 205 -10.53 1.25 -0.28
N ILE A 206 -10.62 -0.08 -0.35
CA ILE A 206 -11.86 -0.82 -0.57
C ILE A 206 -12.02 -1.85 0.54
N GLU A 207 -13.19 -1.93 1.14
CA GLU A 207 -13.59 -3.04 2.00
C GLU A 207 -14.27 -4.12 1.17
N ILE A 208 -13.91 -5.37 1.43
CA ILE A 208 -14.47 -6.57 0.81
C ILE A 208 -15.16 -7.39 1.89
N ASP A 209 -16.45 -7.65 1.73
CA ASP A 209 -17.16 -8.61 2.57
C ASP A 209 -16.80 -10.03 2.11
N VAL A 210 -15.98 -10.71 2.89
CA VAL A 210 -15.53 -12.08 2.60
C VAL A 210 -16.43 -13.15 3.23
N ASN A 211 -17.39 -12.77 4.05
CA ASN A 211 -18.34 -13.67 4.69
C ASN A 211 -19.54 -13.94 3.79
N THR A 212 -19.28 -14.23 2.52
CA THR A 212 -20.28 -14.56 1.50
C THR A 212 -19.88 -15.85 0.80
N ASP A 213 -20.86 -16.64 0.43
CA ASP A 213 -20.64 -17.91 -0.28
C ASP A 213 -20.54 -17.75 -1.81
N ILE A 214 -20.21 -16.55 -2.28
CA ILE A 214 -20.10 -16.26 -3.70
C ILE A 214 -18.86 -16.95 -4.25
N LEU A 215 -19.07 -17.96 -5.06
CA LEU A 215 -18.05 -18.65 -5.85
C LEU A 215 -18.29 -18.32 -7.32
N ILE A 216 -17.44 -17.50 -7.90
CA ILE A 216 -17.49 -17.18 -9.31
C ILE A 216 -16.29 -17.85 -9.98
N ASN A 217 -16.58 -18.77 -10.88
CA ASN A 217 -15.56 -19.34 -11.75
C ASN A 217 -15.21 -18.33 -12.84
N ASN A 218 -13.91 -18.17 -13.11
CA ASN A 218 -13.40 -17.28 -14.16
C ASN A 218 -13.79 -15.81 -13.98
N LEU A 219 -13.55 -15.25 -12.80
CA LEU A 219 -13.74 -13.83 -12.55
C LEU A 219 -12.95 -12.99 -13.57
N PRO A 220 -13.61 -12.07 -14.32
CA PRO A 220 -12.93 -11.27 -15.33
C PRO A 220 -11.92 -10.31 -14.69
N ALA A 221 -10.85 -10.01 -15.41
CA ALA A 221 -9.94 -8.92 -15.05
C ALA A 221 -10.52 -7.58 -15.55
N VAL A 222 -10.69 -6.64 -14.64
CA VAL A 222 -11.42 -5.41 -14.87
C VAL A 222 -10.61 -4.19 -14.43
N THR A 223 -11.04 -2.98 -14.83
CA THR A 223 -10.51 -1.71 -14.33
C THR A 223 -11.56 -0.93 -13.56
N ARG A 224 -12.85 -1.17 -13.82
CA ARG A 224 -13.98 -0.42 -13.26
C ARG A 224 -14.93 -1.33 -12.49
N PHE A 225 -15.60 -0.78 -11.49
CA PHE A 225 -16.56 -1.50 -10.68
C PHE A 225 -17.75 -2.05 -11.47
N ASN A 226 -18.25 -1.31 -12.46
CA ASN A 226 -19.39 -1.75 -13.27
C ASN A 226 -19.08 -2.90 -14.25
N GLU A 227 -17.82 -3.25 -14.43
CA GLU A 227 -17.39 -4.41 -15.22
C GLU A 227 -17.43 -5.72 -14.40
N LEU A 228 -17.54 -5.63 -13.09
CA LEU A 228 -17.62 -6.78 -12.19
C LEU A 228 -19.01 -7.44 -12.26
N PRO A 229 -19.09 -8.77 -12.04
CA PRO A 229 -20.38 -9.43 -11.81
C PRO A 229 -21.14 -8.79 -10.64
N GLU A 230 -22.45 -8.67 -10.76
CA GLU A 230 -23.29 -7.98 -9.75
C GLU A 230 -23.13 -8.58 -8.35
N ALA A 231 -22.98 -9.90 -8.25
CA ALA A 231 -22.76 -10.55 -6.97
C ALA A 231 -21.46 -10.09 -6.29
N VAL A 232 -20.40 -9.82 -7.06
CA VAL A 232 -19.13 -9.27 -6.54
C VAL A 232 -19.28 -7.80 -6.18
N GLN A 233 -19.98 -7.00 -7.01
CA GLN A 233 -20.23 -5.59 -6.71
C GLN A 233 -20.86 -5.38 -5.33
N ARG A 234 -21.77 -6.28 -4.93
CA ARG A 234 -22.45 -6.23 -3.62
C ARG A 234 -21.52 -6.46 -2.44
N THR A 235 -20.36 -7.04 -2.63
CA THR A 235 -19.38 -7.30 -1.57
C THR A 235 -18.43 -6.13 -1.32
N LEU A 236 -18.42 -5.12 -2.18
CA LEU A 236 -17.42 -4.07 -2.21
C LEU A 236 -17.96 -2.73 -1.71
N THR A 237 -17.14 -2.05 -0.94
CA THR A 237 -17.42 -0.72 -0.41
C THR A 237 -16.16 0.15 -0.48
N VAL A 238 -16.25 1.35 -1.02
CA VAL A 238 -15.15 2.30 -1.06
C VAL A 238 -15.14 3.10 0.24
N ILE A 239 -13.98 3.17 0.90
CA ILE A 239 -13.81 3.93 2.16
C ILE A 239 -12.87 5.12 2.01
N VAL A 240 -11.96 5.11 1.03
CA VAL A 240 -11.01 6.18 0.75
C VAL A 240 -10.81 6.30 -0.76
N LYS A 241 -10.68 7.54 -1.24
CA LYS A 241 -10.21 7.85 -2.60
C LYS A 241 -9.01 8.81 -2.58
N GLY A 242 -8.46 9.09 -3.74
CA GLY A 242 -7.32 10.01 -3.85
C GLY A 242 -6.01 9.40 -3.36
N THR A 243 -5.80 8.11 -3.57
CA THR A 243 -4.55 7.42 -3.23
C THR A 243 -3.59 7.42 -4.42
N ARG A 244 -2.29 7.52 -4.17
CA ARG A 244 -1.24 7.36 -5.17
C ARG A 244 -0.59 5.98 -5.09
N ASN A 245 0.03 5.69 -3.96
CA ASN A 245 0.69 4.42 -3.67
C ASN A 245 0.67 4.21 -2.14
N ILE A 246 0.11 3.10 -1.69
CA ILE A 246 -0.25 2.90 -0.28
C ILE A 246 0.50 1.70 0.31
N PRO A 247 1.24 1.87 1.40
CA PRO A 247 1.87 0.77 2.14
C PRO A 247 0.92 0.11 3.16
N GLY A 248 -0.35 -0.07 2.81
CA GLY A 248 -1.37 -0.66 3.67
C GLY A 248 -2.08 0.33 4.58
N ILE A 249 -2.95 -0.21 5.40
CA ILE A 249 -3.71 0.51 6.41
C ILE A 249 -3.47 -0.13 7.79
N ALA A 250 -3.29 0.69 8.82
CA ALA A 250 -3.16 0.23 10.19
C ALA A 250 -4.28 0.78 11.07
N PHE A 251 -4.61 0.05 12.13
CA PHE A 251 -5.71 0.37 13.03
C PHE A 251 -5.18 0.48 14.45
N GLN A 252 -5.62 1.50 15.18
CA GLN A 252 -5.32 1.66 16.60
C GLN A 252 -6.62 1.83 17.38
N ARG A 253 -6.81 1.00 18.39
CA ARG A 253 -7.92 1.22 19.33
C ARG A 253 -7.59 2.41 20.23
N TYR A 254 -8.46 3.41 20.27
CA TYR A 254 -8.28 4.62 21.04
C TYR A 254 -9.64 5.13 21.53
N ASN A 255 -9.83 5.22 22.87
CA ASN A 255 -11.07 5.72 23.49
C ASN A 255 -12.36 5.10 22.90
N ASN A 256 -12.41 3.77 22.82
CA ASN A 256 -13.54 2.99 22.25
C ASN A 256 -13.80 3.21 20.74
N GLN A 257 -12.89 3.85 20.04
CA GLN A 257 -12.93 4.03 18.60
C GLN A 257 -11.69 3.40 17.97
N TYR A 258 -11.67 3.32 16.63
CA TYR A 258 -10.49 2.93 15.87
C TYR A 258 -10.00 4.12 15.05
N ILE A 259 -8.76 4.51 15.30
CA ILE A 259 -8.06 5.42 14.42
C ILE A 259 -7.43 4.58 13.30
N LYS A 260 -7.67 4.97 12.06
CA LYS A 260 -7.05 4.40 10.87
C LYS A 260 -5.86 5.26 10.47
N TYR A 261 -4.75 4.61 10.13
CA TYR A 261 -3.54 5.26 9.63
C TYR A 261 -3.20 4.73 8.25
N VAL A 262 -2.94 5.65 7.33
CA VAL A 262 -2.62 5.34 5.94
C VAL A 262 -1.41 6.16 5.52
N GLY A 263 -0.42 5.50 4.94
CA GLY A 263 0.65 6.18 4.23
C GLY A 263 0.26 6.43 2.78
N ASN A 264 0.75 7.50 2.19
CA ASN A 264 0.61 7.75 0.76
C ASN A 264 1.93 8.25 0.19
N VAL A 265 2.54 7.45 -0.68
CA VAL A 265 3.83 7.77 -1.28
C VAL A 265 3.66 8.95 -2.23
N GLY A 266 4.42 10.01 -1.98
CA GLY A 266 4.40 11.20 -2.83
C GLY A 266 5.21 11.05 -4.11
N GLN A 267 5.06 12.01 -5.01
CA GLN A 267 5.78 11.97 -6.29
C GLN A 267 7.08 12.78 -6.23
N ASP A 268 6.99 14.06 -5.93
CA ASP A 268 8.11 15.00 -6.05
C ASP A 268 8.44 15.74 -4.75
N LEU A 269 7.47 15.94 -3.88
CA LEU A 269 7.59 16.87 -2.77
C LEU A 269 7.66 16.21 -1.39
N VAL A 270 6.65 15.42 -1.03
CA VAL A 270 6.49 14.92 0.33
C VAL A 270 5.92 13.51 0.38
N GLU A 271 6.34 12.79 1.39
CA GLU A 271 5.67 11.59 1.87
C GLU A 271 4.66 11.98 2.95
N SER A 272 3.51 11.31 2.97
CA SER A 272 2.41 11.70 3.85
C SER A 272 1.86 10.54 4.66
N VAL A 273 1.69 10.77 5.95
CA VAL A 273 0.95 9.90 6.86
C VAL A 273 -0.40 10.55 7.12
N PHE A 274 -1.49 9.84 6.86
CA PHE A 274 -2.84 10.29 7.13
C PHE A 274 -3.42 9.54 8.32
N SER A 275 -4.33 10.18 9.05
CA SER A 275 -5.14 9.54 10.08
C SER A 275 -6.56 10.02 10.02
N PHE A 276 -7.50 9.10 10.27
CA PHE A 276 -8.92 9.43 10.37
C PHE A 276 -9.63 8.42 11.29
N THR A 277 -10.64 8.87 11.99
CA THR A 277 -11.46 8.04 12.88
C THR A 277 -12.78 7.71 12.22
N TYR A 278 -13.45 8.74 11.71
CA TYR A 278 -14.72 8.61 11.00
C TYR A 278 -14.51 8.61 9.49
N TYR A 279 -15.29 7.81 8.79
CA TYR A 279 -15.45 7.86 7.34
C TYR A 279 -16.88 7.44 6.98
N LYS A 280 -17.37 7.95 5.86
CA LYS A 280 -18.62 7.49 5.28
C LYS A 280 -18.30 6.49 4.16
N PRO A 281 -18.56 5.20 4.36
CA PRO A 281 -18.35 4.21 3.30
C PRO A 281 -19.38 4.41 2.20
N ILE A 282 -18.98 4.20 0.94
CA ILE A 282 -19.89 4.22 -0.20
C ILE A 282 -19.92 2.84 -0.84
N PRO A 283 -21.05 2.11 -0.78
CA PRO A 283 -21.19 0.84 -1.45
C PRO A 283 -20.97 0.98 -2.97
N VAL A 284 -20.31 0.02 -3.57
CA VAL A 284 -20.06 0.02 -5.03
C VAL A 284 -21.37 0.01 -5.81
N THR A 285 -22.40 -0.66 -5.31
CA THR A 285 -23.75 -0.63 -5.91
C THR A 285 -24.34 0.77 -5.99
N GLU A 286 -24.06 1.65 -5.02
CA GLU A 286 -24.49 3.05 -5.03
C GLU A 286 -23.72 3.86 -6.07
N ILE A 287 -22.42 3.61 -6.22
CA ILE A 287 -21.59 4.27 -7.26
C ILE A 287 -22.14 3.94 -8.65
N ILE A 288 -22.44 2.68 -8.89
CA ILE A 288 -22.98 2.20 -10.18
C ILE A 288 -24.39 2.75 -10.40
N SER A 289 -25.25 2.72 -9.39
CA SER A 289 -26.62 3.25 -9.47
C SER A 289 -26.63 4.74 -9.80
N ALA A 290 -25.79 5.54 -9.15
CA ALA A 290 -25.67 6.97 -9.44
C ALA A 290 -25.28 7.22 -10.90
N SER A 291 -24.30 6.48 -11.39
CA SER A 291 -23.85 6.55 -12.79
C SER A 291 -24.94 6.14 -13.77
N THR A 292 -25.61 5.03 -13.52
CA THR A 292 -26.67 4.50 -14.40
C THR A 292 -27.87 5.42 -14.47
N GLN A 293 -28.22 6.06 -13.35
CA GLN A 293 -29.33 7.02 -13.26
C GLN A 293 -28.92 8.45 -13.65
N ASN A 294 -27.69 8.66 -14.09
CA ASN A 294 -27.13 9.96 -14.46
C ASN A 294 -27.34 11.03 -13.37
N ARG A 295 -27.15 10.64 -12.12
CA ARG A 295 -27.20 11.54 -10.95
C ARG A 295 -25.84 11.69 -10.29
N SER A 296 -25.64 12.79 -9.59
CA SER A 296 -24.43 13.02 -8.81
C SER A 296 -24.36 12.04 -7.64
N LEU A 297 -23.18 11.47 -7.44
CA LEU A 297 -22.86 10.66 -6.26
C LEU A 297 -22.63 11.61 -5.06
N ASN A 298 -23.27 11.33 -3.94
CA ASN A 298 -22.99 12.05 -2.70
C ASN A 298 -21.73 11.47 -2.04
N GLU A 299 -20.65 12.20 -2.11
CA GLU A 299 -19.35 11.85 -1.53
C GLU A 299 -19.09 12.54 -0.17
N ASP A 300 -20.05 13.22 0.42
CA ASP A 300 -19.88 13.90 1.70
C ASP A 300 -19.51 12.90 2.80
N GLY A 301 -18.40 13.17 3.48
CA GLY A 301 -17.85 12.30 4.53
C GLY A 301 -16.98 11.14 4.04
N LEU A 302 -16.84 10.92 2.73
CA LEU A 302 -15.83 10.01 2.19
C LEU A 302 -14.44 10.62 2.40
N VAL A 303 -13.51 9.80 2.86
CA VAL A 303 -12.11 10.23 3.02
C VAL A 303 -11.46 10.39 1.65
N ASN A 304 -10.86 11.56 1.42
CA ASN A 304 -10.11 11.88 0.22
C ASN A 304 -8.70 12.33 0.60
N LEU A 305 -7.67 11.62 0.12
CA LEU A 305 -6.28 11.95 0.39
C LEU A 305 -5.74 13.07 -0.52
N GLY A 306 -6.49 13.44 -1.55
CA GLY A 306 -6.21 14.59 -2.41
C GLY A 306 -5.42 14.32 -3.69
N TRP A 307 -4.81 13.16 -3.86
CA TRP A 307 -4.09 12.82 -5.07
C TRP A 307 -5.08 12.80 -6.27
N ARG A 308 -4.80 13.33 -7.41
CA ARG A 308 -3.50 13.79 -7.99
C ARG A 308 -3.22 15.30 -7.80
N GLY A 309 -4.21 16.12 -7.49
CA GLY A 309 -4.03 17.56 -7.34
C GLY A 309 -3.18 17.97 -6.12
N TRP A 310 -3.09 17.07 -5.13
CA TRP A 310 -2.41 17.33 -3.87
C TRP A 310 -1.46 16.19 -3.52
N GLU A 311 -0.27 16.58 -3.10
CA GLU A 311 0.76 15.70 -2.54
C GLU A 311 0.91 16.05 -1.07
N GLY A 312 0.29 15.25 -0.20
CA GLY A 312 0.13 15.62 1.20
C GLY A 312 -0.64 16.90 1.40
N ASP A 313 0.00 17.89 2.00
CA ASP A 313 -0.58 19.23 2.23
C ASP A 313 -0.16 20.26 1.16
N LEU A 314 0.53 19.84 0.14
CA LEU A 314 1.04 20.71 -0.91
C LEU A 314 0.36 20.43 -2.24
N PRO A 315 0.08 21.48 -3.05
CA PRO A 315 -0.41 21.26 -4.40
C PRO A 315 0.68 20.64 -5.27
N THR A 316 0.28 19.69 -6.11
CA THR A 316 1.21 19.00 -7.01
C THR A 316 1.77 19.97 -8.05
N PRO A 317 3.12 20.02 -8.27
CA PRO A 317 3.76 21.09 -9.04
C PRO A 317 3.81 20.82 -10.56
N ILE A 318 2.74 20.29 -11.14
CA ILE A 318 2.73 19.88 -12.55
C ILE A 318 2.78 21.05 -13.55
N ILE A 319 2.55 22.27 -13.12
CA ILE A 319 2.12 23.39 -13.96
C ILE A 319 3.25 24.13 -14.64
N ASN A 320 4.39 24.26 -13.98
CA ASN A 320 5.37 25.27 -14.37
C ASN A 320 6.06 25.10 -15.73
N PRO A 321 6.34 23.91 -16.24
CA PRO A 321 7.20 23.79 -17.43
C PRO A 321 6.46 23.98 -18.76
N CYS A 322 5.13 24.00 -18.80
CA CYS A 322 4.40 23.76 -20.06
C CYS A 322 3.61 24.96 -20.60
N LEU A 323 3.69 26.10 -19.94
CA LEU A 323 2.98 27.32 -20.36
C LEU A 323 3.38 27.89 -21.73
N SER A 324 4.52 27.45 -22.26
CA SER A 324 4.98 27.82 -23.60
C SER A 324 4.33 27.02 -24.73
N ASN A 325 3.61 25.96 -24.42
CA ASN A 325 2.91 25.13 -25.40
C ASN A 325 1.39 25.32 -25.30
N PRO A 326 0.76 26.03 -26.24
CA PRO A 326 -0.67 26.36 -26.17
C PRO A 326 -1.58 25.12 -26.13
N SER A 327 -1.19 24.02 -26.77
CA SER A 327 -1.99 22.78 -26.75
C SER A 327 -2.06 22.10 -25.37
N LEU A 328 -1.15 22.43 -24.46
CA LEU A 328 -1.08 21.88 -23.11
C LEU A 328 -1.68 22.80 -22.06
N VAL A 329 -1.94 24.07 -22.40
CA VAL A 329 -2.50 25.05 -21.45
C VAL A 329 -3.87 24.61 -20.96
N GLU A 330 -4.73 24.11 -21.84
CA GLU A 330 -6.07 23.66 -21.48
C GLU A 330 -6.03 22.44 -20.53
N GLU A 331 -5.17 21.46 -20.80
CA GLU A 331 -5.01 20.29 -19.94
C GLU A 331 -4.39 20.67 -18.57
N THR A 332 -3.46 21.61 -18.57
CA THR A 332 -2.88 22.16 -17.34
C THR A 332 -3.91 22.89 -16.50
N ILE A 333 -4.74 23.72 -17.14
CA ILE A 333 -5.85 24.42 -16.46
C ILE A 333 -6.87 23.42 -15.91
N ALA A 334 -7.21 22.39 -16.67
CA ALA A 334 -8.13 21.34 -16.21
C ALA A 334 -7.59 20.61 -14.98
N TYR A 335 -6.30 20.30 -14.97
CA TYR A 335 -5.62 19.70 -13.81
C TYR A 335 -5.68 20.61 -12.57
N TYR A 336 -5.47 21.92 -12.74
CA TYR A 336 -5.57 22.90 -11.66
C TYR A 336 -6.99 23.03 -11.12
N ASN A 337 -7.96 23.11 -12.01
CA ASN A 337 -9.36 23.20 -11.60
C ASN A 337 -9.79 21.98 -10.80
N GLU A 338 -9.28 20.82 -11.15
CA GLU A 338 -9.47 19.60 -10.39
C GLU A 338 -8.81 19.68 -9.00
N ALA A 339 -7.55 20.11 -8.91
CA ALA A 339 -6.88 20.31 -7.63
C ALA A 339 -7.63 21.30 -6.73
N ILE A 340 -8.11 22.42 -7.29
CA ILE A 340 -8.94 23.41 -6.57
C ILE A 340 -10.24 22.74 -6.08
N SER A 341 -10.91 21.96 -6.91
CA SER A 341 -12.17 21.31 -6.55
C SER A 341 -12.03 20.30 -5.41
N VAL A 342 -10.85 19.73 -5.24
CA VAL A 342 -10.51 18.74 -4.20
C VAL A 342 -9.99 19.40 -2.92
N ALA A 343 -9.51 20.65 -2.99
CA ALA A 343 -8.82 21.34 -1.89
C ALA A 343 -9.60 21.34 -0.57
N THR A 344 -10.92 21.53 -0.62
CA THR A 344 -11.79 21.58 0.57
C THR A 344 -12.38 20.21 0.94
N LYS A 345 -12.22 19.20 0.09
CA LYS A 345 -12.79 17.86 0.26
C LYS A 345 -11.77 16.87 0.80
N ARG A 346 -10.48 17.16 0.64
CA ARG A 346 -9.38 16.31 1.13
C ARG A 346 -9.19 16.46 2.63
N ILE A 347 -8.67 15.41 3.25
CA ILE A 347 -8.27 15.49 4.66
C ILE A 347 -6.83 16.00 4.78
N LEU A 348 -6.54 16.64 5.91
CA LEU A 348 -5.18 17.07 6.25
C LEU A 348 -4.35 15.85 6.67
N PRO A 349 -3.11 15.69 6.17
CA PRO A 349 -2.19 14.67 6.68
C PRO A 349 -1.95 14.79 8.19
N LEU A 350 -1.65 13.67 8.84
CA LEU A 350 -1.19 13.66 10.22
C LEU A 350 0.20 14.29 10.33
N THR A 351 1.08 13.86 9.46
CA THR A 351 2.44 14.40 9.32
C THR A 351 2.94 14.19 7.90
N CYS A 352 3.90 15.02 7.50
CA CYS A 352 4.60 14.91 6.23
C CYS A 352 6.10 15.02 6.46
N TYR A 353 6.88 14.39 5.57
CA TYR A 353 8.33 14.62 5.49
C TYR A 353 8.74 14.82 4.03
N TYR A 354 9.76 15.64 3.82
CA TYR A 354 10.12 16.12 2.49
C TYR A 354 11.08 15.18 1.76
N HIS A 355 10.98 15.15 0.43
CA HIS A 355 11.99 14.52 -0.43
C HIS A 355 13.33 15.29 -0.39
N MET A 356 13.27 16.57 -0.11
CA MET A 356 14.43 17.44 0.11
C MET A 356 14.21 18.27 1.37
N ASP A 357 14.82 17.88 2.48
CA ASP A 357 14.66 18.57 3.75
C ASP A 357 16.00 19.17 4.20
N PRO A 358 16.11 20.50 4.29
CA PRO A 358 17.35 21.16 4.72
C PRO A 358 17.57 21.14 6.24
N ARG A 359 16.57 20.74 7.04
CA ARG A 359 16.66 20.78 8.49
C ARG A 359 17.55 19.66 9.01
N PRO A 360 18.48 19.96 9.96
CA PRO A 360 19.48 18.99 10.40
C PRO A 360 18.91 17.86 11.29
N ASP A 361 17.76 18.08 11.92
CA ASP A 361 17.06 17.12 12.77
C ASP A 361 16.03 16.25 12.00
N LYS A 362 15.93 16.48 10.71
CA LYS A 362 15.02 15.76 9.80
C LYS A 362 15.80 14.94 8.77
N PHE A 363 15.09 14.27 7.91
CA PHE A 363 15.71 13.52 6.81
C PHE A 363 15.01 13.81 5.49
N SER A 364 15.74 13.65 4.40
CA SER A 364 15.17 13.65 3.05
C SER A 364 14.78 12.22 2.68
N GLY A 365 13.50 12.01 2.44
CA GLY A 365 12.92 10.69 2.15
C GLY A 365 12.86 10.36 0.66
N THR A 366 12.40 9.16 0.38
CA THR A 366 12.16 8.69 -1.00
C THR A 366 10.80 8.05 -1.18
N ALA A 367 10.39 7.16 -0.26
CA ALA A 367 9.11 6.48 -0.31
C ALA A 367 8.72 5.94 1.06
N LEU A 368 7.53 6.29 1.51
CA LEU A 368 6.92 5.72 2.71
C LEU A 368 6.47 4.29 2.42
N THR A 369 7.04 3.30 3.11
CA THR A 369 6.81 1.88 2.83
C THR A 369 6.15 1.10 3.96
N GLY A 370 5.91 1.71 5.10
CA GLY A 370 5.21 1.04 6.20
C GLY A 370 4.75 2.01 7.28
N ILE A 371 3.67 1.63 7.94
CA ILE A 371 3.08 2.38 9.05
C ILE A 371 2.42 1.43 10.04
N GLN A 372 2.74 1.59 11.34
CA GLN A 372 2.15 0.80 12.42
C GLN A 372 2.04 1.61 13.69
N PRO A 373 0.92 1.57 14.42
CA PRO A 373 0.89 2.01 15.81
C PRO A 373 1.68 1.04 16.69
N TYR A 374 2.37 1.58 17.69
CA TYR A 374 3.05 0.79 18.71
C TYR A 374 2.35 0.94 20.06
N MET A 375 1.86 -0.17 20.62
CA MET A 375 1.11 -0.21 21.85
C MET A 375 1.85 -0.96 22.98
N GLY A 376 3.10 -1.35 22.73
CA GLY A 376 3.94 -2.04 23.71
C GLY A 376 4.50 -1.13 24.78
N SER A 377 5.10 -1.74 25.79
CA SER A 377 5.76 -1.06 26.90
C SER A 377 7.30 -1.23 26.89
N GLU A 378 7.84 -2.07 26.01
CA GLU A 378 9.29 -2.32 25.94
C GLU A 378 10.07 -1.10 25.43
N ILE A 379 9.45 -0.26 24.62
CA ILE A 379 10.01 1.02 24.16
C ILE A 379 9.07 2.14 24.65
N PRO A 380 9.22 2.60 25.91
CA PRO A 380 8.24 3.50 26.53
C PRO A 380 8.03 4.82 25.79
N ASP A 381 9.05 5.33 25.13
CA ASP A 381 8.99 6.58 24.37
C ASP A 381 8.11 6.46 23.09
N LEU A 382 7.85 5.25 22.63
CA LEU A 382 7.02 4.97 21.46
C LEU A 382 5.60 4.49 21.81
N THR A 383 5.31 4.21 23.08
CA THR A 383 3.99 3.71 23.49
C THR A 383 2.88 4.67 23.06
N GLY A 384 1.91 4.18 22.29
CA GLY A 384 0.80 4.96 21.73
C GLY A 384 1.19 5.84 20.53
N CYS A 385 2.43 5.79 20.08
CA CYS A 385 2.88 6.51 18.89
C CYS A 385 2.67 5.71 17.62
N ILE A 386 2.73 6.41 16.51
CA ILE A 386 2.64 5.85 15.16
C ILE A 386 4.05 5.82 14.58
N VAL A 387 4.56 4.61 14.33
CA VAL A 387 5.87 4.37 13.72
C VAL A 387 5.68 4.20 12.22
N PHE A 388 6.57 4.81 11.45
CA PHE A 388 6.58 4.68 10.00
C PHE A 388 8.01 4.54 9.49
N ILE A 389 8.14 4.00 8.27
CA ILE A 389 9.43 3.76 7.65
C ILE A 389 9.50 4.38 6.26
N ASP A 390 10.69 4.85 5.91
CA ASP A 390 11.05 5.27 4.56
C ASP A 390 12.00 4.25 3.92
N PHE A 391 11.79 3.98 2.65
CA PHE A 391 12.54 3.00 1.87
C PHE A 391 14.05 3.23 1.93
N VAL A 392 14.47 4.47 1.65
CA VAL A 392 15.88 4.85 1.71
C VAL A 392 16.05 6.35 1.90
N ARG A 393 16.89 6.72 2.85
CA ARG A 393 17.30 8.12 3.03
C ARG A 393 18.05 8.61 1.80
N ARG A 394 17.55 9.69 1.21
CA ARG A 394 18.15 10.27 0.01
C ARG A 394 19.62 10.65 0.28
N GLY A 395 20.49 10.22 -0.62
CA GLY A 395 21.93 10.50 -0.53
C GLY A 395 22.73 9.64 0.43
N SER A 396 22.11 8.63 1.08
CA SER A 396 22.86 7.68 1.91
C SER A 396 23.70 6.72 1.05
N THR A 397 24.94 6.52 1.44
CA THR A 397 25.87 5.57 0.81
C THR A 397 26.69 4.88 1.90
N PRO A 398 26.54 3.54 2.10
CA PRO A 398 25.56 2.66 1.46
C PRO A 398 24.12 3.06 1.79
N ALA A 399 23.16 2.57 0.99
CA ALA A 399 21.75 2.87 1.17
C ALA A 399 21.25 2.49 2.57
N ARG A 400 20.47 3.38 3.20
CA ARG A 400 19.89 3.18 4.54
C ARG A 400 18.44 3.65 4.54
N GLY A 401 17.52 2.78 4.92
CA GLY A 401 16.15 3.16 5.25
C GLY A 401 16.09 4.01 6.51
N VAL A 402 14.92 4.57 6.80
CA VAL A 402 14.69 5.39 7.99
C VAL A 402 13.51 4.85 8.77
N LEU A 403 13.66 4.84 10.10
CA LEU A 403 12.59 4.68 11.06
C LEU A 403 12.25 6.05 11.65
N ALA A 404 10.96 6.36 11.75
CA ALA A 404 10.50 7.60 12.38
C ALA A 404 9.15 7.37 13.09
N TYR A 405 8.74 8.34 13.89
CA TYR A 405 7.47 8.27 14.59
C TYR A 405 6.81 9.64 14.75
N THR A 406 5.52 9.62 14.91
CA THR A 406 4.70 10.77 15.29
C THR A 406 3.67 10.35 16.35
N LYS A 407 2.97 11.32 16.91
CA LYS A 407 1.93 11.08 17.91
C LYS A 407 0.54 11.06 17.29
N VAL A 408 -0.43 10.58 18.03
CA VAL A 408 -1.85 10.72 17.70
C VAL A 408 -2.18 12.21 17.53
N ARG A 409 -3.07 12.52 16.60
CA ARG A 409 -3.53 13.90 16.37
C ARG A 409 -4.27 14.43 17.59
N THR A 410 -3.87 15.61 18.05
CA THR A 410 -4.55 16.35 19.12
C THR A 410 -5.11 17.69 18.66
N GLU A 411 -4.61 18.21 17.55
CA GLU A 411 -4.98 19.51 16.98
C GLU A 411 -5.17 19.42 15.47
N CYS A 412 -5.95 20.33 14.89
CA CYS A 412 -6.19 20.40 13.44
C CYS A 412 -4.98 21.04 12.72
N LYS A 413 -3.80 20.47 12.90
CA LYS A 413 -2.57 20.86 12.21
C LYS A 413 -1.70 19.63 11.95
N LEU A 414 -0.68 19.78 11.13
CA LEU A 414 0.34 18.75 10.95
C LEU A 414 1.08 18.51 12.26
N ASN A 415 1.22 17.25 12.63
CA ASN A 415 2.10 16.86 13.73
C ASN A 415 3.55 16.92 13.26
N ASP A 416 4.43 17.20 14.19
CA ASP A 416 5.86 16.96 14.01
C ASP A 416 6.17 15.46 14.10
N TYR A 417 7.32 15.08 13.56
CA TYR A 417 7.84 13.71 13.66
C TYR A 417 9.28 13.74 14.17
N SER A 418 9.76 12.62 14.65
CA SER A 418 11.16 12.44 15.03
C SER A 418 11.71 11.11 14.52
N ILE A 419 13.02 11.05 14.39
CA ILE A 419 13.75 9.88 13.91
C ILE A 419 13.89 8.87 15.06
N ILE A 420 13.72 7.60 14.72
CA ILE A 420 14.10 6.46 15.55
C ILE A 420 15.46 5.97 15.03
N GLU A 421 16.47 6.00 15.90
CA GLU A 421 17.83 5.54 15.53
C GLU A 421 18.01 4.07 15.90
N PRO A 422 18.20 3.20 14.90
CA PRO A 422 18.47 1.80 15.17
C PRO A 422 19.95 1.61 15.57
N ASN A 423 20.17 0.97 16.69
CA ASN A 423 21.51 0.50 17.10
C ASN A 423 21.77 -0.87 16.45
N TYR A 424 22.15 -0.84 15.18
CA TYR A 424 22.53 -2.03 14.43
C TYR A 424 23.56 -1.68 13.36
N ASN A 425 24.61 -2.48 13.27
CA ASN A 425 25.67 -2.27 12.28
C ASN A 425 25.41 -3.08 11.01
N PHE A 426 24.90 -2.42 9.97
CA PHE A 426 24.75 -3.02 8.64
C PHE A 426 26.07 -3.11 7.86
N GLY A 427 27.16 -2.56 8.38
CA GLY A 427 28.45 -2.52 7.68
C GLY A 427 28.36 -1.78 6.36
N THR A 428 28.94 -2.37 5.31
CA THR A 428 28.92 -1.83 3.94
C THR A 428 27.71 -2.30 3.12
N GLN A 429 26.87 -3.19 3.67
CA GLN A 429 25.69 -3.71 2.99
C GLN A 429 24.60 -2.65 2.98
N SER A 430 23.88 -2.53 1.86
CA SER A 430 22.68 -1.70 1.76
C SER A 430 21.54 -2.27 2.61
N ALA A 431 20.70 -1.40 3.12
CA ALA A 431 19.52 -1.74 3.91
C ALA A 431 18.36 -0.83 3.52
N TYR A 432 17.49 -1.36 2.66
CA TYR A 432 16.25 -0.70 2.25
C TYR A 432 15.12 -1.19 3.17
N TYR A 433 14.40 -0.27 3.79
CA TYR A 433 13.28 -0.63 4.67
C TYR A 433 12.00 -0.72 3.84
N VAL A 434 11.44 -1.93 3.70
CA VAL A 434 10.34 -2.17 2.77
C VAL A 434 9.03 -2.49 3.48
N SER A 435 9.08 -3.21 4.60
CA SER A 435 7.87 -3.63 5.30
C SER A 435 7.96 -3.40 6.80
N LEU A 436 6.85 -2.99 7.40
CA LEU A 436 6.69 -2.82 8.83
C LEU A 436 5.46 -3.59 9.28
N GLY A 437 5.68 -4.62 10.09
CA GLY A 437 4.62 -5.45 10.65
C GLY A 437 4.47 -5.25 12.16
N ALA A 438 3.38 -5.77 12.70
CA ALA A 438 3.13 -5.82 14.13
C ALA A 438 2.51 -7.16 14.52
N ASN A 439 2.66 -7.56 15.78
CA ASN A 439 1.92 -8.68 16.33
C ASN A 439 0.43 -8.29 16.59
N LEU A 440 -0.41 -9.25 16.96
CA LEU A 440 -1.86 -9.04 17.11
C LEU A 440 -2.23 -7.95 18.12
N THR A 441 -1.41 -7.76 19.16
CA THR A 441 -1.63 -6.72 20.18
C THR A 441 -0.91 -5.41 19.89
N GLN A 442 -0.17 -5.33 18.77
CA GLN A 442 0.66 -4.17 18.42
C GLN A 442 1.72 -3.81 19.47
N SER A 443 2.07 -4.77 20.31
CA SER A 443 3.07 -4.62 21.36
C SER A 443 4.50 -4.90 20.86
N ARG A 444 4.64 -5.44 19.65
CA ARG A 444 5.91 -5.73 18.98
C ARG A 444 5.85 -5.28 17.53
N LEU A 445 6.95 -4.71 17.04
CA LEU A 445 7.09 -4.29 15.66
C LEU A 445 8.20 -5.11 14.98
N TYR A 446 7.98 -5.37 13.70
CA TYR A 446 8.90 -6.11 12.85
C TYR A 446 9.24 -5.31 11.60
N LEU A 447 10.52 -5.28 11.25
CA LEU A 447 11.06 -4.55 10.12
C LEU A 447 11.58 -5.52 9.06
N GLY A 448 11.04 -5.43 7.85
CA GLY A 448 11.54 -6.15 6.68
C GLY A 448 12.53 -5.30 5.90
N VAL A 449 13.72 -5.82 5.69
CA VAL A 449 14.85 -5.13 5.06
C VAL A 449 15.28 -5.87 3.81
N TYR A 450 15.44 -5.12 2.71
CA TYR A 450 16.08 -5.60 1.48
C TYR A 450 17.56 -5.22 1.51
N GLY A 451 18.43 -6.17 1.19
CA GLY A 451 19.87 -5.91 1.04
C GLY A 451 20.24 -5.33 -0.33
N SER A 452 19.31 -5.33 -1.28
CA SER A 452 19.47 -4.78 -2.63
C SER A 452 18.16 -4.19 -3.12
N SER A 453 18.24 -3.17 -3.97
CA SER A 453 17.09 -2.64 -4.71
C SER A 453 16.79 -3.42 -6.00
N ASN A 454 17.66 -4.32 -6.40
CA ASN A 454 17.44 -5.23 -7.52
C ASN A 454 16.70 -6.47 -7.04
N VAL A 455 15.48 -6.69 -7.53
CA VAL A 455 14.62 -7.81 -7.09
C VAL A 455 15.12 -9.17 -7.55
N THR A 456 16.10 -9.23 -8.44
CA THR A 456 16.76 -10.48 -8.85
C THR A 456 17.94 -10.88 -7.96
N ASP A 457 18.31 -10.03 -7.00
CA ASP A 457 19.34 -10.34 -6.01
C ASP A 457 18.70 -11.12 -4.85
N PHE A 458 18.74 -12.45 -4.97
CA PHE A 458 18.10 -13.35 -4.02
C PHE A 458 18.84 -13.49 -2.68
N ASN A 459 18.09 -13.93 -1.65
CA ASN A 459 18.60 -14.29 -0.33
C ASN A 459 19.33 -13.17 0.42
N GLN A 460 18.99 -11.92 0.18
CA GLN A 460 19.56 -10.75 0.84
C GLN A 460 18.60 -10.05 1.80
N GLY A 461 17.42 -10.61 1.99
CA GLY A 461 16.42 -10.07 2.91
C GLY A 461 16.63 -10.49 4.36
N THR A 462 16.28 -9.61 5.28
CA THR A 462 16.31 -9.86 6.73
C THR A 462 15.06 -9.29 7.36
N VAL A 463 14.51 -9.99 8.34
CA VAL A 463 13.45 -9.49 9.21
C VAL A 463 14.01 -9.28 10.60
N PHE A 464 13.80 -8.10 11.15
CA PHE A 464 14.19 -7.70 12.51
C PHE A 464 12.95 -7.50 13.38
N GLU A 465 13.09 -7.78 14.66
CA GLU A 465 12.23 -7.23 15.69
C GLU A 465 12.84 -5.92 16.19
N ILE A 466 12.02 -4.90 16.37
CA ILE A 466 12.41 -3.60 16.92
C ILE A 466 12.21 -3.66 18.44
N VAL A 467 13.28 -3.50 19.20
CA VAL A 467 13.30 -3.64 20.67
C VAL A 467 14.01 -2.49 21.37
#